data_a73817f0f7a4d549e443708d80c024cb
#
_entry.id   a73817f0f7a4d549e443708d80c024cb
#
_cell.length_a   1.000
_cell.length_b   1.000
_cell.length_c   1.000
_cell.angle_alpha   90.00
_cell.angle_beta   90.00
_cell.angle_gamma   90.00
#
_symmetry.space_group_name_H-M   'P 1'
#
loop_
_entity.id
_entity.type
_entity.pdbx_description
1 polymer ?
#
loop_
_entity_poly.entity_id
_entity_poly.type
_entity_poly.pdbx_seq_one_letter_code
_entity_poly.pdbx_strand_id
1 'polypeptide(L)'
;MKEFWILIQTAFFGLGAWLGYFLGGCDGLLYALVIFVAVDYITGVMCAVSDRKLSSAVDFKGICRKVLIFLLVGLAHILDVQILKEIGVLRTAVIFFFLSNDGLSILENAAHLGLPIPQALKDVLEQLHNRAEKSRDPEEVTGEVVGKHEQRR
;
A
#
# COMPACT_ATOMS: atom_id res chain seq x y z
N MET A 1 14.24 34.85 15.55
CA MET A 1 13.36 33.68 15.80
C MET A 1 12.18 33.57 14.85
N LYS A 2 11.47 34.67 14.53
CA LYS A 2 10.33 34.64 13.60
C LYS A 2 10.74 34.22 12.18
N GLU A 3 11.85 34.73 11.66
CA GLU A 3 12.37 34.40 10.32
C GLU A 3 12.73 32.91 10.19
N PHE A 4 13.34 32.35 11.22
CA PHE A 4 13.69 30.91 11.24
C PHE A 4 12.43 30.03 11.23
N TRP A 5 11.38 30.44 11.95
CA TRP A 5 10.11 29.73 11.98
C TRP A 5 9.38 29.78 10.63
N ILE A 6 9.40 30.94 9.96
CA ILE A 6 8.83 31.12 8.61
C ILE A 6 9.56 30.24 7.60
N LEU A 7 10.89 30.19 7.64
CA LEU A 7 11.70 29.33 6.77
C LEU A 7 11.35 27.84 6.93
N ILE A 8 11.19 27.36 8.17
CA ILE A 8 10.79 25.98 8.44
C ILE A 8 9.40 25.70 7.86
N GLN A 9 8.44 26.57 8.11
CA GLN A 9 7.08 26.42 7.57
C GLN A 9 7.08 26.39 6.04
N THR A 10 7.80 27.31 5.40
CA THR A 10 7.89 27.37 3.93
C THR A 10 8.52 26.11 3.35
N ALA A 11 9.57 25.59 3.99
CA ALA A 11 10.22 24.32 3.60
C ALA A 11 9.25 23.12 3.73
N PHE A 12 8.48 23.06 4.81
CA PHE A 12 7.46 22.01 5.00
C PHE A 12 6.33 22.08 3.97
N PHE A 13 5.83 23.29 3.65
CA PHE A 13 4.82 23.46 2.63
C PHE A 13 5.34 23.10 1.24
N GLY A 14 6.56 23.50 0.92
CA GLY A 14 7.21 23.17 -0.36
C GLY A 14 7.42 21.67 -0.53
N LEU A 15 7.88 20.99 0.53
CA LEU A 15 8.05 19.53 0.54
C LEU A 15 6.70 18.81 0.40
N GLY A 16 5.66 19.27 1.11
CA GLY A 16 4.33 18.71 1.03
C GLY A 16 3.71 18.86 -0.36
N ALA A 17 3.86 20.04 -0.98
CA ALA A 17 3.39 20.29 -2.35
C ALA A 17 4.13 19.41 -3.38
N TRP A 18 5.44 19.26 -3.24
CA TRP A 18 6.25 18.41 -4.10
C TRP A 18 5.87 16.93 -3.95
N LEU A 19 5.69 16.45 -2.72
CA LEU A 19 5.23 15.08 -2.46
C LEU A 19 3.84 14.83 -3.03
N GLY A 20 2.92 15.79 -2.86
CA GLY A 20 1.58 15.70 -3.44
C GLY A 20 1.61 15.59 -4.97
N TYR A 21 2.45 16.40 -5.62
CA TYR A 21 2.66 16.31 -7.07
C TYR A 21 3.28 14.97 -7.49
N PHE A 22 4.31 14.51 -6.78
CA PHE A 22 4.98 13.24 -7.04
C PHE A 22 4.03 12.04 -6.91
N LEU A 23 3.12 12.07 -5.94
CA LEU A 23 2.15 11.00 -5.68
C LEU A 23 0.91 11.05 -6.60
N GLY A 24 0.82 12.05 -7.48
CA GLY A 24 -0.30 12.19 -8.41
C GLY A 24 -1.53 12.88 -7.83
N GLY A 25 -1.33 13.72 -6.81
CA GLY A 25 -2.38 14.47 -6.13
C GLY A 25 -2.91 13.79 -4.88
N CYS A 26 -3.53 14.60 -4.00
CA CYS A 26 -4.15 14.14 -2.77
C CYS A 26 -5.62 13.81 -3.01
N ASP A 27 -5.89 12.63 -3.53
CA ASP A 27 -7.24 12.10 -3.74
C ASP A 27 -7.68 11.17 -2.59
N GLY A 28 -8.94 10.71 -2.64
CA GLY A 28 -9.50 9.81 -1.63
C GLY A 28 -8.77 8.47 -1.52
N LEU A 29 -8.19 7.97 -2.63
CA LEU A 29 -7.42 6.73 -2.63
C LEU A 29 -6.09 6.89 -1.89
N LEU A 30 -5.36 7.97 -2.15
CA LEU A 30 -4.12 8.27 -1.43
C LEU A 30 -4.38 8.52 0.04
N TYR A 31 -5.47 9.24 0.37
CA TYR A 31 -5.87 9.44 1.76
C TYR A 31 -6.15 8.12 2.48
N ALA A 32 -6.91 7.21 1.85
CA ALA A 32 -7.16 5.88 2.39
C ALA A 32 -5.84 5.12 2.63
N LEU A 33 -4.93 5.13 1.64
CA LEU A 33 -3.62 4.48 1.78
C LEU A 33 -2.83 5.04 2.97
N VAL A 34 -2.77 6.36 3.15
CA VAL A 34 -2.06 6.98 4.28
C VAL A 34 -2.63 6.50 5.62
N ILE A 35 -3.96 6.44 5.74
CA ILE A 35 -4.63 5.96 6.96
C ILE A 35 -4.31 4.48 7.19
N PHE A 36 -4.43 3.62 6.17
CA PHE A 36 -4.14 2.19 6.30
C PHE A 36 -2.68 1.93 6.69
N VAL A 37 -1.73 2.61 6.05
CA VAL A 37 -0.30 2.56 6.39
C VAL A 37 -0.04 2.96 7.84
N ALA A 38 -0.70 4.04 8.33
CA ALA A 38 -0.55 4.50 9.69
C ALA A 38 -1.14 3.51 10.71
N VAL A 39 -2.35 3.01 10.45
CA VAL A 39 -3.04 2.04 11.33
C VAL A 39 -2.29 0.71 11.36
N ASP A 40 -1.81 0.21 10.21
CA ASP A 40 -1.00 -1.01 10.16
C ASP A 40 0.30 -0.86 10.97
N TYR A 41 0.98 0.27 10.86
CA TYR A 41 2.17 0.53 11.67
C TYR A 41 1.88 0.57 13.17
N ILE A 42 0.81 1.27 13.58
CA ILE A 42 0.39 1.37 14.99
C ILE A 42 0.04 -0.01 15.53
N THR A 43 -0.78 -0.79 14.81
CA THR A 43 -1.20 -2.13 15.26
C THR A 43 -0.01 -3.09 15.32
N GLY A 44 0.92 -3.01 14.36
CA GLY A 44 2.16 -3.78 14.38
C GLY A 44 3.05 -3.46 15.59
N VAL A 45 3.20 -2.17 15.94
CA VAL A 45 3.91 -1.76 17.17
C VAL A 45 3.20 -2.26 18.41
N MET A 46 1.87 -2.22 18.48
CA MET A 46 1.10 -2.75 19.60
C MET A 46 1.35 -4.26 19.80
N CYS A 47 1.39 -5.04 18.70
CA CYS A 47 1.74 -6.46 18.74
C CYS A 47 3.17 -6.68 19.26
N ALA A 48 4.15 -5.91 18.76
CA ALA A 48 5.54 -5.99 19.18
C ALA A 48 5.72 -5.66 20.67
N VAL A 49 4.99 -4.69 21.19
CA VAL A 49 4.96 -4.36 22.63
C VAL A 49 4.35 -5.51 23.43
N SER A 50 3.22 -6.07 22.98
CA SER A 50 2.55 -7.22 23.63
C SER A 50 3.48 -8.43 23.73
N ASP A 51 4.22 -8.72 22.68
CA ASP A 51 5.15 -9.84 22.59
C ASP A 51 6.51 -9.57 23.27
N ARG A 52 6.73 -8.37 23.80
CA ARG A 52 8.01 -7.92 24.35
C ARG A 52 9.20 -8.04 23.36
N LYS A 53 8.91 -7.90 22.06
CA LYS A 53 9.89 -8.02 20.96
C LYS A 53 10.22 -6.68 20.31
N LEU A 54 9.89 -5.57 20.98
CA LEU A 54 10.19 -4.24 20.46
C LEU A 54 11.71 -4.07 20.35
N SER A 55 12.20 -3.81 19.14
CA SER A 55 13.60 -3.53 18.88
C SER A 55 13.74 -2.47 17.81
N SER A 56 14.67 -1.54 17.99
CA SER A 56 14.91 -0.43 17.04
C SER A 56 15.18 -0.89 15.60
N ALA A 57 15.78 -2.06 15.42
CA ALA A 57 16.05 -2.61 14.09
C ALA A 57 14.79 -3.08 13.37
N VAL A 58 13.83 -3.68 14.12
CA VAL A 58 12.54 -4.11 13.57
C VAL A 58 11.68 -2.91 13.22
N ASP A 59 11.65 -1.90 14.09
CA ASP A 59 10.90 -0.67 13.89
C ASP A 59 11.41 0.12 12.68
N PHE A 60 12.73 0.23 12.51
CA PHE A 60 13.35 0.89 11.37
C PHE A 60 13.00 0.19 10.04
N LYS A 61 13.03 -1.14 9.99
CA LYS A 61 12.63 -1.90 8.80
C LYS A 61 11.16 -1.69 8.44
N GLY A 62 10.29 -1.58 9.45
CA GLY A 62 8.88 -1.27 9.26
C GLY A 62 8.68 0.10 8.61
N ILE A 63 9.36 1.12 9.10
CA ILE A 63 9.32 2.49 8.54
C ILE A 63 9.85 2.50 7.10
N CYS A 64 10.99 1.85 6.82
CA CYS A 64 11.53 1.77 5.46
C CYS A 64 10.54 1.14 4.48
N ARG A 65 9.84 0.07 4.88
CA ARG A 65 8.78 -0.55 4.07
C ARG A 65 7.66 0.44 3.75
N LYS A 66 7.22 1.23 4.72
CA LYS A 66 6.17 2.23 4.52
C LYS A 66 6.61 3.36 3.59
N VAL A 67 7.84 3.81 3.68
CA VAL A 67 8.43 4.77 2.72
C VAL A 67 8.45 4.19 1.31
N LEU A 68 8.85 2.93 1.15
CA LEU A 68 8.86 2.25 -0.16
C LEU A 68 7.47 2.16 -0.80
N ILE A 69 6.40 2.00 -0.03
CA ILE A 69 5.02 2.02 -0.54
C ILE A 69 4.75 3.34 -1.28
N PHE A 70 5.03 4.47 -0.65
CA PHE A 70 4.81 5.79 -1.27
C PHE A 70 5.73 6.05 -2.46
N LEU A 71 6.97 5.57 -2.42
CA LEU A 71 7.87 5.64 -3.58
C LEU A 71 7.33 4.84 -4.77
N LEU A 72 6.77 3.65 -4.54
CA LEU A 72 6.15 2.84 -5.59
C LEU A 72 4.87 3.47 -6.16
N VAL A 73 4.06 4.10 -5.32
CA VAL A 73 2.88 4.86 -5.78
C VAL A 73 3.31 6.04 -6.66
N GLY A 74 4.33 6.81 -6.26
CA GLY A 74 4.87 7.90 -7.06
C GLY A 74 5.49 7.42 -8.36
N LEU A 75 6.22 6.32 -8.35
CA LEU A 75 6.76 5.71 -9.56
C LEU A 75 5.66 5.27 -10.53
N ALA A 76 4.60 4.63 -10.02
CA ALA A 76 3.44 4.23 -10.81
C ALA A 76 2.74 5.45 -11.44
N HIS A 77 2.61 6.56 -10.70
CA HIS A 77 2.08 7.80 -11.23
C HIS A 77 2.94 8.36 -12.38
N ILE A 78 4.27 8.37 -12.23
CA ILE A 78 5.18 8.82 -13.29
C ILE A 78 5.03 7.93 -14.53
N LEU A 79 4.94 6.61 -14.37
CA LEU A 79 4.74 5.68 -15.47
C LEU A 79 3.40 5.91 -16.20
N ASP A 80 2.30 6.13 -15.45
CA ASP A 80 1.01 6.46 -16.02
C ASP A 80 1.10 7.73 -16.91
N VAL A 81 1.67 8.80 -16.38
CA VAL A 81 1.71 10.11 -17.06
C VAL A 81 2.72 10.14 -18.22
N GLN A 82 3.92 9.60 -18.02
CA GLN A 82 5.02 9.76 -18.98
C GLN A 82 5.06 8.65 -20.04
N ILE A 83 4.71 7.44 -19.70
CA ILE A 83 4.86 6.27 -20.57
C ILE A 83 3.53 5.80 -21.11
N LEU A 84 2.57 5.51 -20.24
CA LEU A 84 1.27 4.96 -20.65
C LEU A 84 0.34 6.04 -21.21
N LYS A 85 0.56 7.31 -20.84
CA LYS A 85 -0.31 8.45 -21.17
C LYS A 85 -1.77 8.23 -20.79
N GLU A 86 -1.99 7.42 -19.76
CA GLU A 86 -3.28 7.10 -19.18
C GLU A 86 -3.44 7.75 -17.81
N ILE A 87 -4.69 7.96 -17.40
CA ILE A 87 -4.99 8.69 -16.16
C ILE A 87 -5.04 7.69 -14.99
N GLY A 88 -3.88 7.47 -14.34
CA GLY A 88 -3.82 6.86 -13.01
C GLY A 88 -4.19 5.39 -12.90
N VAL A 89 -4.12 4.61 -13.98
CA VAL A 89 -4.48 3.17 -13.99
C VAL A 89 -3.49 2.37 -13.15
N LEU A 90 -2.19 2.51 -13.40
CA LEU A 90 -1.15 1.80 -12.68
C LEU A 90 -1.05 2.29 -11.23
N ARG A 91 -1.12 3.62 -11.01
CA ARG A 91 -1.16 4.22 -9.68
C ARG A 91 -2.30 3.65 -8.84
N THR A 92 -3.50 3.59 -9.41
CA THR A 92 -4.69 3.05 -8.75
C THR A 92 -4.50 1.57 -8.40
N ALA A 93 -3.99 0.76 -9.32
CA ALA A 93 -3.71 -0.66 -9.08
C ALA A 93 -2.69 -0.86 -7.94
N VAL A 94 -1.61 -0.06 -7.92
CA VAL A 94 -0.59 -0.10 -6.86
C VAL A 94 -1.19 0.30 -5.51
N ILE A 95 -2.00 1.36 -5.46
CA ILE A 95 -2.66 1.78 -4.22
C ILE A 95 -3.59 0.66 -3.70
N PHE A 96 -4.44 0.08 -4.54
CA PHE A 96 -5.33 -1.01 -4.13
C PHE A 96 -4.58 -2.25 -3.65
N PHE A 97 -3.45 -2.57 -4.28
CA PHE A 97 -2.60 -3.66 -3.82
C PHE A 97 -2.11 -3.43 -2.38
N PHE A 98 -1.59 -2.23 -2.09
CA PHE A 98 -1.10 -1.94 -0.74
C PHE A 98 -2.23 -1.75 0.28
N LEU A 99 -3.38 -1.19 -0.11
CA LEU A 99 -4.56 -1.12 0.76
C LEU A 99 -5.02 -2.51 1.20
N SER A 100 -5.08 -3.48 0.26
CA SER A 100 -5.47 -4.85 0.59
C SER A 100 -4.44 -5.52 1.50
N ASN A 101 -3.16 -5.35 1.21
CA ASN A 101 -2.07 -5.92 1.99
C ASN A 101 -2.01 -5.36 3.42
N ASP A 102 -2.09 -4.02 3.56
CA ASP A 102 -2.09 -3.37 4.87
C ASP A 102 -3.39 -3.69 5.64
N GLY A 103 -4.54 -3.76 4.94
CA GLY A 103 -5.80 -4.16 5.54
C GLY A 103 -5.76 -5.59 6.12
N LEU A 104 -5.18 -6.53 5.39
CA LEU A 104 -4.99 -7.90 5.87
C LEU A 104 -4.05 -7.92 7.09
N SER A 105 -2.94 -7.20 7.03
CA SER A 105 -1.99 -7.06 8.15
C SER A 105 -2.65 -6.47 9.40
N ILE A 106 -3.49 -5.44 9.26
CA ILE A 106 -4.25 -4.85 10.38
C ILE A 106 -5.16 -5.90 11.03
N LEU A 107 -5.85 -6.73 10.23
CA LEU A 107 -6.72 -7.79 10.77
C LEU A 107 -5.92 -8.88 11.48
N GLU A 108 -4.77 -9.26 10.93
CA GLU A 108 -3.87 -10.23 11.58
C GLU A 108 -3.35 -9.69 12.91
N ASN A 109 -2.93 -8.43 12.95
CA ASN A 109 -2.50 -7.75 14.17
C ASN A 109 -3.63 -7.67 15.20
N ALA A 110 -4.86 -7.33 14.77
CA ALA A 110 -6.02 -7.27 15.63
C ALA A 110 -6.38 -8.66 16.21
N ALA A 111 -6.33 -9.71 15.39
CA ALA A 111 -6.54 -11.09 15.82
C ALA A 111 -5.46 -11.53 16.84
N HIS A 112 -4.20 -11.16 16.58
CA HIS A 112 -3.09 -11.42 17.49
C HIS A 112 -3.28 -10.78 18.87
N LEU A 113 -3.86 -9.58 18.90
CA LEU A 113 -4.22 -8.86 20.13
C LEU A 113 -5.51 -9.39 20.79
N GLY A 114 -6.13 -10.45 20.26
CA GLY A 114 -7.30 -11.12 20.84
C GLY A 114 -8.65 -10.53 20.44
N LEU A 115 -8.70 -9.63 19.43
CA LEU A 115 -9.96 -9.14 18.90
C LEU A 115 -10.64 -10.20 18.02
N PRO A 116 -11.95 -10.47 18.18
CA PRO A 116 -12.68 -11.37 17.31
C PRO A 116 -12.87 -10.71 15.94
N ILE A 117 -12.25 -11.26 14.91
CA ILE A 117 -12.37 -10.76 13.55
C ILE A 117 -13.44 -11.55 12.80
N PRO A 118 -14.46 -10.87 12.23
CA PRO A 118 -15.46 -11.53 11.40
C PRO A 118 -14.81 -12.18 10.16
N GLN A 119 -15.08 -13.46 9.94
CA GLN A 119 -14.49 -14.21 8.82
C GLN A 119 -14.78 -13.55 7.47
N ALA A 120 -16.00 -13.02 7.29
CA ALA A 120 -16.39 -12.33 6.05
C ALA A 120 -15.46 -11.16 5.70
N LEU A 121 -14.96 -10.41 6.69
CA LEU A 121 -14.04 -9.29 6.45
C LEU A 121 -12.67 -9.80 5.99
N LYS A 122 -12.20 -10.88 6.58
CA LYS A 122 -10.95 -11.54 6.19
C LYS A 122 -11.04 -12.06 4.75
N ASP A 123 -12.12 -12.76 4.42
CA ASP A 123 -12.36 -13.33 3.09
C ASP A 123 -12.38 -12.25 1.99
N VAL A 124 -12.98 -11.09 2.27
CA VAL A 124 -13.02 -9.96 1.32
C VAL A 124 -11.62 -9.40 1.06
N LEU A 125 -10.82 -9.21 2.10
CA LEU A 125 -9.45 -8.68 1.97
C LEU A 125 -8.51 -9.67 1.29
N GLU A 126 -8.63 -10.96 1.59
CA GLU A 126 -7.88 -12.03 0.90
C GLU A 126 -8.26 -12.10 -0.59
N GLN A 127 -9.54 -11.96 -0.93
CA GLN A 127 -9.98 -11.91 -2.32
C GLN A 127 -9.41 -10.69 -3.07
N LEU A 128 -9.34 -9.53 -2.43
CA LEU A 128 -8.74 -8.34 -3.01
C LEU A 128 -7.24 -8.51 -3.23
N HIS A 129 -6.54 -9.11 -2.28
CA HIS A 129 -5.12 -9.42 -2.37
C HIS A 129 -4.83 -10.38 -3.53
N ASN A 130 -5.56 -11.49 -3.60
CA ASN A 130 -5.40 -12.49 -4.65
C ASN A 130 -5.73 -11.95 -6.05
N ARG A 131 -6.71 -11.04 -6.18
CA ARG A 131 -7.00 -10.36 -7.45
C ARG A 131 -5.86 -9.44 -7.87
N ALA A 132 -5.26 -8.72 -6.93
CA ALA A 132 -4.13 -7.85 -7.21
C ALA A 132 -2.87 -8.64 -7.61
N GLU A 133 -2.65 -9.84 -7.04
CA GLU A 133 -1.56 -10.74 -7.45
C GLU A 133 -1.79 -11.34 -8.85
N LYS A 134 -3.00 -11.86 -9.14
CA LYS A 134 -3.33 -12.40 -10.48
C LYS A 134 -3.18 -11.39 -11.61
N SER A 135 -3.31 -10.12 -11.33
CA SER A 135 -3.05 -9.05 -12.31
C SER A 135 -1.55 -8.86 -12.59
N ARG A 136 -0.66 -9.47 -11.80
CA ARG A 136 0.79 -9.40 -11.93
C ARG A 136 1.39 -10.53 -12.75
N ASP A 137 0.73 -11.70 -12.84
CA ASP A 137 1.21 -12.87 -13.59
C ASP A 137 0.29 -13.15 -14.80
N PRO A 138 0.57 -12.53 -15.96
CA PRO A 138 -0.20 -12.79 -17.18
C PRO A 138 0.03 -14.20 -17.75
N GLU A 139 1.05 -14.94 -17.30
CA GLU A 139 1.41 -16.24 -17.86
C GLU A 139 0.44 -17.37 -17.51
N GLU A 140 -0.27 -17.31 -16.39
CA GLU A 140 -1.21 -18.35 -15.99
C GLU A 140 -2.50 -18.33 -16.83
N VAL A 141 -2.88 -17.16 -17.37
CA VAL A 141 -4.06 -17.01 -18.23
C VAL A 141 -3.84 -17.62 -19.62
N THR A 142 -2.59 -17.64 -20.10
CA THR A 142 -2.24 -18.19 -21.43
C THR A 142 -2.21 -19.73 -21.41
N GLY A 143 -1.85 -20.34 -20.30
CA GLY A 143 -1.80 -21.82 -20.14
C GLY A 143 -3.19 -22.48 -20.18
N GLU A 144 -4.20 -21.83 -19.62
CA GLU A 144 -5.55 -22.40 -19.55
C GLU A 144 -6.31 -22.33 -20.91
N VAL A 145 -5.96 -21.34 -21.74
CA VAL A 145 -6.55 -21.19 -23.09
C VAL A 145 -5.95 -22.18 -24.07
N VAL A 146 -4.66 -22.48 -23.98
CA VAL A 146 -3.95 -23.43 -24.84
C VAL A 146 -4.38 -24.87 -24.54
N GLY A 147 -4.55 -25.25 -23.27
CA GLY A 147 -4.99 -26.59 -22.87
C GLY A 147 -6.42 -26.96 -23.32
N LYS A 148 -7.33 -25.97 -23.45
CA LYS A 148 -8.70 -26.22 -23.93
C LYS A 148 -8.84 -26.44 -25.45
N HIS A 149 -7.86 -25.99 -26.23
CA HIS A 149 -7.87 -26.21 -27.68
C HIS A 149 -7.30 -27.57 -28.08
N GLU A 150 -6.48 -28.21 -27.27
CA GLU A 150 -5.86 -29.49 -27.57
C GLU A 150 -6.76 -30.71 -27.25
N GLN A 151 -7.76 -30.56 -26.38
CA GLN A 151 -8.72 -31.60 -26.04
C GLN A 151 -9.92 -31.69 -27.00
N ARG A 152 -9.98 -30.89 -28.08
CA ARG A 152 -11.06 -30.91 -29.07
C ARG A 152 -10.64 -31.37 -30.48
N ARG A 153 -9.50 -32.07 -30.58
CA ARG A 153 -9.11 -32.71 -31.86
C ARG A 153 -9.14 -34.22 -31.77
#